data_7621a4b1f81e31912c624ef80b2cdc66
#
_entry.id   7621a4b1f81e31912c624ef80b2cdc66
#
_cell.length_a   1.000
_cell.length_b   1.000
_cell.length_c   1.000
_cell.angle_alpha   90.00
_cell.angle_beta   90.00
_cell.angle_gamma   90.00
#
_symmetry.space_group_name_H-M   'P 1'
#
loop_
_entity.id
_entity.type
_entity.pdbx_description
1 polymer ?
#
loop_
_entity_poly.entity_id
_entity_poly.type
_entity_poly.pdbx_seq_one_letter_code
_entity_poly.pdbx_strand_id
1 'polypeptide(L)' 'MSEKLDKLRATLKKEQERRIKLNNRIAVLERRIQEEEAAEVSSMVRTANVTPEQLAAL' A
#
# COMPACT_ATOMS: atom_id res chain seq x y z
N MET A 1 2.13 -42.65 1.41
CA MET A 1 1.29 -41.53 0.99
C MET A 1 1.77 -40.94 -0.28
N SER A 2 1.03 -40.06 -0.87
CA SER A 2 1.34 -39.59 -2.23
C SER A 2 2.40 -38.50 -2.22
N GLU A 3 3.55 -38.76 -2.84
CA GLU A 3 4.58 -37.74 -3.06
C GLU A 3 4.05 -36.55 -3.88
N LYS A 4 3.18 -36.86 -4.84
CA LYS A 4 2.57 -35.85 -5.69
C LYS A 4 1.71 -34.89 -4.86
N LEU A 5 0.93 -35.42 -3.93
CA LEU A 5 0.11 -34.59 -3.03
C LEU A 5 0.97 -33.74 -2.10
N ASP A 6 2.04 -34.32 -1.57
CA ASP A 6 2.97 -33.59 -0.69
C ASP A 6 3.67 -32.45 -1.43
N LYS A 7 4.06 -32.67 -2.68
CA LYS A 7 4.66 -31.63 -3.52
C LYS A 7 3.67 -30.52 -3.83
N LEU A 8 2.42 -30.85 -4.11
CA LEU A 8 1.38 -29.85 -4.34
C LEU A 8 1.12 -29.00 -3.11
N ARG A 9 1.07 -29.61 -1.94
CA ARG A 9 0.90 -28.90 -0.68
C ARG A 9 2.07 -27.97 -0.40
N ALA A 10 3.29 -28.43 -0.64
CA ALA A 10 4.48 -27.60 -0.47
C ALA A 10 4.48 -26.40 -1.42
N THR A 11 4.07 -26.61 -2.67
CA THR A 11 3.95 -25.53 -3.65
C THR A 11 2.87 -24.53 -3.25
N LEU A 12 1.73 -25.03 -2.79
CA LEU A 12 0.66 -24.16 -2.29
C LEU A 12 1.13 -23.27 -1.13
N LYS A 13 1.86 -23.84 -0.19
CA LYS A 13 2.39 -23.09 0.94
C LYS A 13 3.31 -21.96 0.48
N LYS A 14 4.20 -22.23 -0.47
CA LYS A 14 5.10 -21.23 -1.05
C LYS A 14 4.32 -20.10 -1.72
N GLU A 15 3.29 -20.44 -2.48
CA GLU A 15 2.47 -19.42 -3.15
C GLU A 15 1.67 -18.58 -2.16
N GLN A 16 1.18 -19.18 -1.10
CA GLN A 16 0.52 -18.44 -0.03
C GLN A 16 1.47 -17.47 0.67
N GLU A 17 2.70 -17.87 0.92
CA GLU A 17 3.74 -17.01 1.49
C GLU A 17 4.08 -15.84 0.56
N ARG A 18 4.19 -16.10 -0.75
CA ARG A 18 4.40 -15.07 -1.77
C ARG A 18 3.25 -14.06 -1.80
N ARG A 19 2.03 -14.55 -1.71
CA ARG A 19 0.85 -13.69 -1.66
C ARG A 19 0.88 -12.74 -0.46
N ILE A 20 1.24 -13.26 0.71
CA ILE A 20 1.36 -12.45 1.93
C ILE A 20 2.42 -11.35 1.74
N LYS A 21 3.58 -11.70 1.22
CA LYS A 21 4.66 -10.73 0.95
C LYS A 21 4.23 -9.68 -0.06
N LEU A 22 3.56 -10.10 -1.12
CA LEU A 22 3.06 -9.19 -2.15
C LEU A 22 2.01 -8.24 -1.57
N ASN A 23 1.07 -8.75 -0.79
CA ASN A 23 0.05 -7.93 -0.13
C ASN A 23 0.68 -6.90 0.81
N ASN A 24 1.74 -7.27 1.53
CA ASN A 24 2.47 -6.35 2.38
C ASN A 24 3.16 -5.23 1.57
N ARG A 25 3.73 -5.57 0.42
CA ARG A 25 4.34 -4.58 -0.48
C ARG A 25 3.30 -3.61 -1.03
N ILE A 26 2.13 -4.13 -1.40
CA ILE A 26 1.02 -3.31 -1.88
C ILE A 26 0.58 -2.33 -0.78
N ALA A 27 0.41 -2.81 0.44
CA ALA A 27 0.02 -1.98 1.57
C ALA A 27 1.03 -0.85 1.83
N VAL A 28 2.32 -1.15 1.73
CA VAL A 28 3.39 -0.15 1.87
C VAL A 28 3.30 0.90 0.77
N LEU A 29 3.09 0.48 -0.48
CA LEU A 29 2.97 1.40 -1.61
C LEU A 29 1.73 2.29 -1.48
N GLU A 30 0.61 1.73 -1.09
CA GLU A 30 -0.62 2.50 -0.87
C GLU A 30 -0.42 3.57 0.20
N ARG A 31 0.28 3.23 1.28
CA ARG A 31 0.60 4.20 2.34
C ARG A 31 1.52 5.31 1.82
N ARG A 32 2.54 4.96 1.05
CA ARG A 32 3.46 5.95 0.46
C ARG A 32 2.75 6.89 -0.49
N ILE A 33 1.83 6.36 -1.29
CA ILE A 33 1.01 7.18 -2.17
C ILE A 33 0.19 8.18 -1.37
N GLN A 34 -0.47 7.74 -0.31
CA GLN A 34 -1.24 8.62 0.58
C GLN A 34 -0.37 9.70 1.21
N GLU A 35 0.84 9.34 1.67
CA GLU A 35 1.80 10.29 2.25
C GLU A 35 2.25 11.33 1.23
N GLU A 36 2.55 10.90 0.00
CA GLU A 36 2.97 11.81 -1.08
C GLU A 36 1.82 12.72 -1.53
N GLU A 37 0.60 12.18 -1.61
CA GLU A 37 -0.58 12.99 -1.93
C GLU A 37 -0.81 14.06 -0.87
N ALA A 38 -0.67 13.72 0.40
CA ALA A 38 -0.80 14.67 1.51
C ALA A 38 0.31 15.73 1.46
N ALA A 39 1.54 15.34 1.14
CA ALA A 39 2.66 16.25 0.99
C ALA A 39 2.44 17.22 -0.18
N GLU A 40 1.90 16.72 -1.29
CA GLU A 40 1.59 17.51 -2.47
C GLU A 40 0.51 18.55 -2.16
N VAL A 41 -0.55 18.15 -1.49
CA VAL A 41 -1.61 19.08 -1.03
C VAL A 41 -1.03 20.15 -0.11
N SER A 42 -0.19 19.77 0.86
CA SER A 42 0.47 20.73 1.76
C SER A 42 1.34 21.73 1.01
N SER A 43 2.05 21.27 -0.01
CA SER A 43 2.86 22.11 -0.88
C SER A 43 1.99 23.12 -1.66
N MET A 44 0.86 22.66 -2.20
CA MET A 44 -0.09 23.50 -2.92
C MET A 44 -0.69 24.57 -2.02
N VAL A 45 -1.05 24.20 -0.79
CA VAL A 45 -1.57 25.14 0.22
C VAL A 45 -0.55 26.24 0.51
N ARG A 46 0.71 25.88 0.71
CA ARG A 46 1.79 26.84 0.95
C ARG A 46 2.01 27.78 -0.23
N THR A 47 2.01 27.24 -1.44
CA THR A 47 2.21 28.02 -2.67
C THR A 47 1.06 28.98 -2.91
N ALA A 48 -0.18 28.56 -2.65
CA ALA A 48 -1.37 29.38 -2.81
C ALA A 48 -1.58 30.36 -1.64
N ASN A 49 -0.78 30.25 -0.58
CA ASN A 49 -0.90 31.06 0.65
C ASN A 49 -2.29 30.92 1.30
N VAL A 50 -2.84 29.72 1.25
CA VAL A 50 -4.15 29.35 1.81
C VAL A 50 -3.96 28.57 3.09
N THR A 51 -4.71 28.91 4.15
CA THR A 51 -4.66 28.16 5.40
C THR A 51 -5.49 26.89 5.32
N PRO A 52 -5.18 25.86 6.14
CA PRO A 52 -6.00 24.65 6.21
C PRO A 52 -7.45 24.94 6.56
N GLU A 53 -7.71 25.96 7.38
CA GLU A 53 -9.06 26.39 7.75
C GLU A 53 -9.83 26.93 6.55
N GLN A 54 -9.18 27.69 5.69
CA GLN A 54 -9.78 28.19 4.45
C GLN A 54 -10.11 27.06 3.49
N LEU A 55 -9.26 26.05 3.40
CA LEU A 55 -9.54 24.85 2.59
C LEU A 55 -10.73 24.06 3.13
N ALA A 56 -10.83 23.91 4.44
CA ALA A 56 -11.93 23.20 5.08
C ALA A 56 -13.28 23.91 4.90
N ALA A 57 -13.27 25.22 4.70
CA ALA A 57 -14.49 26.02 4.49
C ALA A 57 -15.05 25.89 3.05
N LEU A 58 -14.27 25.35 2.13
CA LEU A 58 -14.72 25.12 0.77
C LEU A 58 -15.54 23.81 0.67
#